data_423e9f5d79db0b59655ad7666c76b88a
#
_entry.id   423e9f5d79db0b59655ad7666c76b88a
#
_cell.length_a   1.000
_cell.length_b   1.000
_cell.length_c   1.000
_cell.angle_alpha   90.00
_cell.angle_beta   90.00
_cell.angle_gamma   90.00
#
_symmetry.space_group_name_H-M   'P 1'
#
loop_
_entity.id
_entity.type
_entity.pdbx_description
1 polymer ?
#
loop_
_entity_poly.entity_id
_entity_poly.type
_entity_poly.pdbx_seq_one_letter_code
_entity_poly.pdbx_strand_id
1 'polypeptide(L)'
;GERSGVGDIYQVKTFTEKPDRDFAQLFLDSGEWFWNTGMFVSRLSFLQESLSKLLPPVLRELDEMHPHWTLDDEENYVKQYFSRYPNLSIDFGILEKSEQVYFKNCTFGWADLGTWHGIYEAISDETTDNICLDSAVIFDEAHHNIVKLPHHRLAIIHGLEDYIVAEEDNM
;
A
#
# COMPACT_ATOMS: atom_id res chain seq x y z
N GLY A 1 12.26 -8.25 16.67
CA GLY A 1 12.81 -6.93 17.07
C GLY A 1 13.13 -6.84 18.53
N GLU A 2 14.03 -5.96 18.92
CA GLU A 2 14.33 -5.70 20.33
C GLU A 2 13.43 -4.60 20.88
N ARG A 3 12.99 -4.74 22.15
CA ARG A 3 12.14 -3.74 22.80
C ARG A 3 12.91 -2.43 22.99
N SER A 4 12.35 -1.31 22.55
CA SER A 4 13.02 0.01 22.62
C SER A 4 13.04 0.64 24.03
N GLY A 5 12.38 0.02 25.01
CA GLY A 5 12.21 0.58 26.35
C GLY A 5 11.09 1.60 26.48
N VAL A 6 10.39 1.91 25.40
CA VAL A 6 9.24 2.84 25.36
C VAL A 6 7.99 2.08 24.97
N GLY A 7 7.22 1.63 25.96
CA GLY A 7 5.92 0.96 25.73
C GLY A 7 6.03 -0.28 24.84
N ASP A 8 5.15 -0.35 23.85
CA ASP A 8 5.03 -1.46 22.87
C ASP A 8 5.76 -1.18 21.58
N ILE A 9 6.86 -0.43 21.62
CA ILE A 9 7.67 -0.08 20.46
C ILE A 9 8.91 -0.98 20.42
N TYR A 10 9.18 -1.56 19.25
CA TYR A 10 10.28 -2.48 19.02
C TYR A 10 11.17 -1.96 17.90
N GLN A 11 12.48 -2.12 18.04
CA GLN A 11 13.41 -1.82 16.96
C GLN A 11 13.37 -2.93 15.92
N VAL A 12 13.29 -2.55 14.66
CA VAL A 12 13.37 -3.48 13.53
C VAL A 12 14.82 -3.96 13.38
N LYS A 13 15.03 -5.27 13.37
CA LYS A 13 16.34 -5.87 13.08
C LYS A 13 16.59 -6.04 11.59
N THR A 14 15.55 -6.43 10.88
CA THR A 14 15.58 -6.65 9.44
C THR A 14 14.26 -6.22 8.86
N PHE A 15 14.32 -5.48 7.77
CA PHE A 15 13.18 -5.09 6.96
C PHE A 15 13.39 -5.68 5.55
N THR A 16 12.34 -6.21 4.94
CA THR A 16 12.38 -6.67 3.55
C THR A 16 11.05 -6.36 2.89
N GLU A 17 11.11 -5.85 1.67
CA GLU A 17 9.93 -5.54 0.87
C GLU A 17 9.66 -6.69 -0.10
N LYS A 18 8.41 -7.13 -0.16
CA LYS A 18 7.88 -8.09 -1.14
C LYS A 18 8.75 -9.35 -1.28
N PRO A 19 8.95 -10.12 -0.18
CA PRO A 19 9.61 -11.41 -0.27
C PRO A 19 8.85 -12.31 -1.23
N ASP A 20 9.52 -13.25 -1.87
CA ASP A 20 8.81 -14.26 -2.62
C ASP A 20 7.93 -15.14 -1.70
N ARG A 21 7.04 -15.93 -2.30
CA ARG A 21 6.04 -16.70 -1.58
C ARG A 21 6.65 -17.66 -0.56
N ASP A 22 7.75 -18.30 -0.90
CA ASP A 22 8.37 -19.32 -0.06
C ASP A 22 9.02 -18.67 1.17
N PHE A 23 9.72 -17.54 0.97
CA PHE A 23 10.24 -16.76 2.10
C PHE A 23 9.14 -16.15 2.95
N ALA A 24 8.06 -15.64 2.33
CA ALA A 24 6.92 -15.11 3.08
C ALA A 24 6.30 -16.18 3.98
N GLN A 25 6.17 -17.42 3.50
CA GLN A 25 5.66 -18.53 4.31
C GLN A 25 6.60 -18.87 5.47
N LEU A 26 7.92 -18.93 5.22
CA LEU A 26 8.91 -19.15 6.26
C LEU A 26 8.87 -18.05 7.34
N PHE A 27 8.66 -16.80 6.95
CA PHE A 27 8.53 -15.68 7.89
C PHE A 27 7.30 -15.82 8.78
N LEU A 28 6.17 -16.21 8.21
CA LEU A 28 4.95 -16.50 8.96
C LEU A 28 5.15 -17.65 9.95
N ASP A 29 5.72 -18.74 9.50
CA ASP A 29 5.92 -19.95 10.31
C ASP A 29 6.90 -19.71 11.46
N SER A 30 7.85 -18.78 11.31
CA SER A 30 8.81 -18.42 12.35
C SER A 30 8.17 -17.66 13.52
N GLY A 31 7.08 -16.94 13.29
CA GLY A 31 6.45 -16.06 14.27
C GLY A 31 7.28 -14.84 14.70
N GLU A 32 8.41 -14.58 14.03
CA GLU A 32 9.33 -13.49 14.37
C GLU A 32 9.15 -12.25 13.46
N TRP A 33 8.31 -12.35 12.42
CA TRP A 33 8.08 -11.33 11.44
C TRP A 33 6.69 -10.71 11.56
N PHE A 34 6.57 -9.48 11.11
CA PHE A 34 5.33 -8.72 11.11
C PHE A 34 5.09 -8.12 9.73
N TRP A 35 3.84 -8.08 9.32
CA TRP A 35 3.45 -7.39 8.09
C TRP A 35 3.51 -5.89 8.27
N ASN A 36 4.13 -5.23 7.29
CA ASN A 36 4.16 -3.78 7.23
C ASN A 36 2.83 -3.25 6.65
N THR A 37 2.20 -2.34 7.37
CA THR A 37 0.94 -1.71 6.94
C THR A 37 1.15 -0.56 5.96
N GLY A 38 2.40 -0.14 5.71
CA GLY A 38 2.70 1.05 4.91
C GLY A 38 2.41 2.38 5.61
N MET A 39 2.05 2.37 6.89
CA MET A 39 1.82 3.60 7.67
C MET A 39 3.07 3.98 8.44
N PHE A 40 3.60 5.16 8.15
CA PHE A 40 4.84 5.65 8.76
C PHE A 40 4.64 6.96 9.50
N VAL A 41 5.31 7.10 10.62
CA VAL A 41 5.44 8.35 11.37
C VAL A 41 6.93 8.67 11.52
N SER A 42 7.35 9.83 11.08
CA SER A 42 8.75 10.24 11.11
C SER A 42 8.89 11.71 11.40
N ARG A 43 10.07 12.10 11.92
CA ARG A 43 10.46 13.50 11.93
C ARG A 43 10.90 13.92 10.53
N LEU A 44 10.54 15.13 10.12
CA LEU A 44 10.96 15.67 8.82
C LEU A 44 12.49 15.68 8.68
N SER A 45 13.22 16.08 9.73
CA SER A 45 14.69 16.05 9.72
C SER A 45 15.27 14.68 9.46
N PHE A 46 14.69 13.63 10.05
CA PHE A 46 15.13 12.26 9.78
C PHE A 46 14.90 11.85 8.32
N LEU A 47 13.76 12.22 7.73
CA LEU A 47 13.51 11.95 6.30
C LEU A 47 14.48 12.68 5.40
N GLN A 48 14.74 13.96 5.67
CA GLN A 48 15.70 14.77 4.90
C GLN A 48 17.11 14.19 4.99
N GLU A 49 17.57 13.83 6.19
CA GLU A 49 18.89 13.21 6.39
C GLU A 49 18.99 11.84 5.70
N SER A 50 17.93 11.03 5.81
CA SER A 50 17.88 9.71 5.17
C SER A 50 17.89 9.81 3.64
N LEU A 51 17.10 10.70 3.06
CA LEU A 51 17.09 10.98 1.62
C LEU A 51 18.45 11.50 1.15
N SER A 52 19.05 12.44 1.89
CA SER A 52 20.36 12.99 1.56
C SER A 52 21.47 11.94 1.55
N LYS A 53 21.43 11.02 2.52
CA LYS A 53 22.44 9.98 2.68
C LYS A 53 22.23 8.78 1.76
N LEU A 54 20.99 8.33 1.61
CA LEU A 54 20.68 7.06 0.95
C LEU A 54 20.20 7.24 -0.49
N LEU A 55 19.61 8.39 -0.80
CA LEU A 55 19.05 8.73 -2.11
C LEU A 55 19.46 10.15 -2.56
N PRO A 56 20.77 10.47 -2.58
CA PRO A 56 21.25 11.81 -2.90
C PRO A 56 20.76 12.35 -4.26
N PRO A 57 20.55 11.53 -5.32
CA PRO A 57 19.99 12.06 -6.57
C PRO A 57 18.61 12.67 -6.44
N VAL A 58 17.77 12.16 -5.53
CA VAL A 58 16.41 12.67 -5.30
C VAL A 58 16.46 14.08 -4.71
N LEU A 59 17.28 14.30 -3.68
CA LEU A 59 17.39 15.63 -3.05
C LEU A 59 18.11 16.65 -3.90
N ARG A 60 19.11 16.23 -4.67
CA ARG A 60 19.90 17.17 -5.49
C ARG A 60 19.03 17.97 -6.45
N GLU A 61 18.08 17.32 -7.08
CA GLU A 61 17.13 17.98 -7.98
C GLU A 61 16.13 18.86 -7.22
N LEU A 62 15.75 18.46 -5.98
CA LEU A 62 14.87 19.24 -5.12
C LEU A 62 15.57 20.46 -4.50
N ASP A 63 16.85 20.38 -4.17
CA ASP A 63 17.63 21.48 -3.58
C ASP A 63 17.92 22.61 -4.60
N GLU A 64 17.85 22.32 -5.90
CA GLU A 64 17.90 23.33 -6.96
C GLU A 64 16.61 24.13 -7.07
N MET A 65 15.56 23.74 -6.33
CA MET A 65 14.29 24.44 -6.30
C MET A 65 14.34 25.74 -5.50
N HIS A 66 13.76 26.76 -6.08
CA HIS A 66 13.71 28.07 -5.44
C HIS A 66 12.77 28.08 -4.22
N PRO A 67 13.17 28.75 -3.11
CA PRO A 67 12.39 28.78 -1.86
C PRO A 67 11.03 29.52 -1.98
N HIS A 68 10.63 29.95 -3.15
CA HIS A 68 9.42 30.72 -3.41
C HIS A 68 8.47 30.04 -4.40
N TRP A 69 8.49 28.71 -4.46
CA TRP A 69 7.60 27.95 -5.36
C TRP A 69 6.14 28.18 -5.01
N THR A 70 5.35 28.37 -6.06
CA THR A 70 3.89 28.29 -6.00
C THR A 70 3.45 26.84 -6.18
N LEU A 71 2.18 26.55 -5.92
CA LEU A 71 1.61 25.22 -6.20
C LEU A 71 1.71 24.85 -7.69
N ASP A 72 1.58 25.83 -8.56
CA ASP A 72 1.71 25.65 -10.03
C ASP A 72 3.14 25.26 -10.42
N ASP A 73 4.14 25.85 -9.74
CA ASP A 73 5.55 25.50 -9.97
C ASP A 73 5.85 24.08 -9.54
N GLU A 74 5.30 23.65 -8.39
CA GLU A 74 5.42 22.28 -7.89
C GLU A 74 4.77 21.28 -8.86
N GLU A 75 3.56 21.56 -9.31
CA GLU A 75 2.84 20.70 -10.27
C GLU A 75 3.59 20.57 -11.60
N ASN A 76 4.11 21.66 -12.13
CA ASN A 76 4.89 21.67 -13.38
C ASN A 76 6.21 20.88 -13.20
N TYR A 77 6.87 21.03 -12.05
CA TYR A 77 8.07 20.27 -11.74
C TYR A 77 7.79 18.77 -11.70
N VAL A 78 6.76 18.36 -10.97
CA VAL A 78 6.36 16.94 -10.87
C VAL A 78 6.09 16.38 -12.28
N LYS A 79 5.33 17.08 -13.11
CA LYS A 79 5.04 16.64 -14.48
C LYS A 79 6.31 16.49 -15.33
N GLN A 80 7.28 17.38 -15.15
CA GLN A 80 8.49 17.41 -15.98
C GLN A 80 9.59 16.48 -15.51
N TYR A 81 9.76 16.31 -14.20
CA TYR A 81 10.94 15.68 -13.62
C TYR A 81 10.67 14.37 -12.87
N PHE A 82 9.45 14.12 -12.41
CA PHE A 82 9.13 12.95 -11.60
C PHE A 82 9.49 11.62 -12.29
N SER A 83 9.32 11.54 -13.61
CA SER A 83 9.68 10.35 -14.40
C SER A 83 11.18 10.05 -14.45
N ARG A 84 12.04 10.99 -14.04
CA ARG A 84 13.51 10.84 -14.00
C ARG A 84 14.01 10.29 -12.67
N TYR A 85 13.15 10.31 -11.64
CA TYR A 85 13.50 9.75 -10.34
C TYR A 85 13.61 8.22 -10.41
N PRO A 86 14.47 7.63 -9.57
CA PRO A 86 14.52 6.18 -9.43
C PRO A 86 13.14 5.63 -9.08
N ASN A 87 12.69 4.61 -9.78
CA ASN A 87 11.47 3.87 -9.39
C ASN A 87 11.79 2.99 -8.19
N LEU A 88 11.78 3.60 -7.01
CA LEU A 88 12.20 2.99 -5.77
C LEU A 88 11.23 3.40 -4.65
N SER A 89 10.71 2.41 -3.91
CA SER A 89 9.88 2.68 -2.75
C SER A 89 10.70 3.22 -1.58
N ILE A 90 10.03 3.86 -0.62
CA ILE A 90 10.64 4.27 0.64
C ILE A 90 11.15 3.04 1.43
N ASP A 91 10.50 1.91 1.27
CA ASP A 91 10.87 0.65 1.91
C ASP A 91 12.27 0.21 1.47
N PHE A 92 12.51 0.08 0.17
CA PHE A 92 13.83 -0.23 -0.39
C PHE A 92 14.86 0.89 -0.23
N GLY A 93 14.40 2.12 -0.39
CA GLY A 93 15.29 3.29 -0.38
C GLY A 93 15.82 3.63 0.98
N ILE A 94 15.00 3.50 2.01
CA ILE A 94 15.29 3.98 3.36
C ILE A 94 15.14 2.87 4.41
N LEU A 95 13.99 2.19 4.48
CA LEU A 95 13.68 1.33 5.62
C LEU A 95 14.57 0.09 5.70
N GLU A 96 14.89 -0.54 4.58
CA GLU A 96 15.81 -1.67 4.55
C GLU A 96 17.27 -1.31 4.89
N LYS A 97 17.63 -0.04 4.74
CA LYS A 97 19.00 0.45 4.93
C LYS A 97 19.22 1.20 6.25
N SER A 98 18.14 1.52 6.95
CA SER A 98 18.19 2.30 8.17
C SER A 98 18.16 1.42 9.41
N GLU A 99 19.08 1.66 10.33
CA GLU A 99 19.08 1.03 11.67
C GLU A 99 18.12 1.72 12.64
N GLN A 100 17.50 2.84 12.25
CA GLN A 100 16.61 3.64 13.09
C GLN A 100 15.14 3.42 12.75
N VAL A 101 14.78 2.21 12.39
CA VAL A 101 13.39 1.82 12.12
C VAL A 101 12.82 1.12 13.35
N TYR A 102 11.64 1.56 13.74
CA TYR A 102 10.89 0.99 14.86
C TYR A 102 9.49 0.63 14.42
N PHE A 103 8.88 -0.35 15.05
CA PHE A 103 7.49 -0.70 14.79
C PHE A 103 6.70 -0.81 16.09
N LYS A 104 5.40 -0.59 15.95
CA LYS A 104 4.41 -0.88 16.97
C LYS A 104 3.42 -1.88 16.40
N ASN A 105 3.22 -2.99 17.11
CA ASN A 105 2.19 -3.94 16.71
C ASN A 105 0.80 -3.34 16.92
N CYS A 106 -0.08 -3.54 15.94
CA CYS A 106 -1.43 -3.02 15.94
C CYS A 106 -2.43 -4.17 15.82
N THR A 107 -3.57 -4.02 16.51
CA THR A 107 -4.63 -5.05 16.58
C THR A 107 -5.96 -4.57 16.02
N PHE A 108 -5.97 -3.48 15.27
CA PHE A 108 -7.19 -2.85 14.77
C PHE A 108 -7.75 -3.48 13.49
N GLY A 109 -7.15 -4.53 12.98
CA GLY A 109 -7.46 -5.07 11.66
C GLY A 109 -6.87 -4.21 10.53
N TRP A 110 -6.32 -4.87 9.51
CA TRP A 110 -5.76 -4.19 8.34
C TRP A 110 -5.90 -5.10 7.11
N ALA A 111 -6.23 -4.50 5.98
CA ALA A 111 -6.27 -5.19 4.70
C ALA A 111 -5.67 -4.29 3.62
N ASP A 112 -4.94 -4.90 2.68
CA ASP A 112 -4.47 -4.22 1.48
C ASP A 112 -5.57 -4.20 0.42
N LEU A 113 -6.19 -3.03 0.23
CA LEU A 113 -7.24 -2.81 -0.75
C LEU A 113 -6.70 -2.48 -2.17
N GLY A 114 -5.39 -2.60 -2.38
CA GLY A 114 -4.77 -2.41 -3.68
C GLY A 114 -5.05 -3.52 -4.69
N THR A 115 -5.69 -4.61 -4.26
CA THR A 115 -6.07 -5.75 -5.11
C THR A 115 -7.55 -6.10 -4.94
N TRP A 116 -8.16 -6.65 -6.00
CA TRP A 116 -9.53 -7.14 -5.92
C TRP A 116 -9.70 -8.25 -4.87
N HIS A 117 -8.72 -9.10 -4.71
CA HIS A 117 -8.71 -10.13 -3.68
C HIS A 117 -8.71 -9.54 -2.27
N GLY A 118 -7.87 -8.53 -2.01
CA GLY A 118 -7.87 -7.83 -0.72
C GLY A 118 -9.20 -7.12 -0.42
N ILE A 119 -9.84 -6.56 -1.46
CA ILE A 119 -11.19 -6.00 -1.32
C ILE A 119 -12.19 -7.09 -0.94
N TYR A 120 -12.13 -8.24 -1.64
CA TYR A 120 -13.01 -9.37 -1.34
C TYR A 120 -12.84 -9.83 0.11
N GLU A 121 -11.63 -10.13 0.54
CA GLU A 121 -11.33 -10.57 1.92
C GLU A 121 -11.73 -9.55 2.99
N ALA A 122 -11.63 -8.25 2.68
CA ALA A 122 -11.97 -7.20 3.64
C ALA A 122 -13.48 -7.00 3.83
N ILE A 123 -14.30 -7.34 2.83
CA ILE A 123 -15.74 -7.08 2.82
C ILE A 123 -16.55 -8.36 3.00
N SER A 124 -16.05 -9.50 2.50
CA SER A 124 -16.74 -10.79 2.62
C SER A 124 -16.77 -11.25 4.07
N ASP A 125 -17.86 -11.87 4.44
CA ASP A 125 -18.03 -12.60 5.69
C ASP A 125 -18.71 -13.95 5.41
N GLU A 126 -18.96 -14.75 6.44
CA GLU A 126 -19.62 -16.06 6.30
C GLU A 126 -21.02 -16.00 5.64
N THR A 127 -21.60 -14.81 5.51
CA THR A 127 -22.94 -14.59 4.95
C THR A 127 -22.90 -13.94 3.57
N THR A 128 -21.76 -13.39 3.17
CA THR A 128 -21.61 -12.60 1.95
C THR A 128 -20.76 -13.36 0.93
N ASP A 129 -21.42 -14.01 0.00
CA ASP A 129 -20.80 -14.81 -1.05
C ASP A 129 -20.35 -13.95 -2.24
N ASN A 130 -21.20 -13.03 -2.69
CA ASN A 130 -20.85 -12.10 -3.76
C ASN A 130 -20.77 -10.66 -3.23
N ILE A 131 -19.78 -9.88 -3.71
CA ILE A 131 -19.59 -8.50 -3.32
C ILE A 131 -20.07 -7.57 -4.42
N CYS A 132 -20.88 -6.59 -4.03
CA CYS A 132 -21.35 -5.53 -4.91
C CYS A 132 -20.85 -4.19 -4.40
N LEU A 133 -20.09 -3.47 -5.24
CA LEU A 133 -19.58 -2.13 -4.96
C LEU A 133 -20.34 -1.11 -5.81
N ASP A 134 -21.04 -0.20 -5.13
CA ASP A 134 -21.70 0.98 -5.72
C ASP A 134 -22.78 0.69 -6.79
N SER A 135 -23.29 -0.53 -6.91
CA SER A 135 -24.21 -0.92 -7.98
C SER A 135 -25.38 -1.76 -7.50
N ALA A 136 -26.43 -1.86 -8.30
CA ALA A 136 -27.51 -2.79 -8.10
C ALA A 136 -27.24 -4.07 -8.90
N VAL A 137 -27.15 -5.23 -8.22
CA VAL A 137 -26.85 -6.50 -8.87
C VAL A 137 -27.82 -7.57 -8.39
N ILE A 138 -28.33 -8.36 -9.33
CA ILE A 138 -29.06 -9.60 -9.06
C ILE A 138 -28.12 -10.76 -9.37
N PHE A 139 -27.85 -11.58 -8.37
CA PHE A 139 -27.05 -12.80 -8.53
C PHE A 139 -27.99 -14.00 -8.62
N ASP A 140 -27.75 -14.86 -9.59
CA ASP A 140 -28.49 -16.08 -9.84
C ASP A 140 -27.50 -17.22 -10.16
N GLU A 141 -27.45 -18.24 -9.30
CA GLU A 141 -26.45 -19.34 -9.38
C GLU A 141 -25.01 -18.80 -9.52
N ALA A 142 -24.69 -17.70 -8.84
CA ALA A 142 -23.39 -17.01 -8.94
C ALA A 142 -22.72 -16.90 -7.58
N HIS A 143 -21.42 -17.21 -7.48
CA HIS A 143 -20.68 -17.35 -6.25
C HIS A 143 -19.31 -16.66 -6.32
N HIS A 144 -18.86 -16.09 -5.17
CA HIS A 144 -17.52 -15.51 -4.99
C HIS A 144 -17.15 -14.41 -6.01
N ASN A 145 -18.14 -13.67 -6.51
CA ASN A 145 -17.90 -12.62 -7.49
C ASN A 145 -17.75 -11.24 -6.84
N ILE A 146 -16.99 -10.37 -7.48
CA ILE A 146 -16.95 -8.94 -7.18
C ILE A 146 -17.54 -8.18 -8.37
N VAL A 147 -18.55 -7.35 -8.11
CA VAL A 147 -19.19 -6.54 -9.14
C VAL A 147 -19.07 -5.07 -8.79
N LYS A 148 -18.45 -4.28 -9.68
CA LYS A 148 -18.33 -2.83 -9.56
C LYS A 148 -18.85 -2.16 -10.82
N LEU A 149 -19.96 -1.48 -10.72
CA LEU A 149 -20.59 -0.75 -11.82
C LEU A 149 -20.91 0.68 -11.36
N PRO A 150 -21.12 1.64 -12.27
CA PRO A 150 -21.65 2.95 -11.92
C PRO A 150 -23.00 2.86 -11.21
N HIS A 151 -23.26 3.79 -10.28
CA HIS A 151 -24.44 3.77 -9.39
C HIS A 151 -25.81 3.63 -10.10
N HIS A 152 -25.93 4.04 -11.35
CA HIS A 152 -27.19 3.99 -12.11
C HIS A 152 -27.32 2.73 -12.99
N ARG A 153 -26.39 1.79 -12.87
CA ARG A 153 -26.42 0.53 -13.60
C ARG A 153 -27.08 -0.57 -12.78
N LEU A 154 -27.75 -1.44 -13.48
CA LEU A 154 -28.27 -2.71 -12.98
C LEU A 154 -27.60 -3.84 -13.74
N ALA A 155 -27.09 -4.83 -13.04
CA ALA A 155 -26.59 -6.06 -13.64
C ALA A 155 -27.37 -7.30 -13.16
N ILE A 156 -27.44 -8.28 -14.01
CA ILE A 156 -27.88 -9.64 -13.67
C ILE A 156 -26.72 -10.57 -13.98
N ILE A 157 -26.21 -11.25 -12.95
CA ILE A 157 -25.08 -12.15 -13.02
C ILE A 157 -25.60 -13.57 -12.80
N HIS A 158 -25.51 -14.41 -13.83
CA HIS A 158 -25.97 -15.79 -13.79
C HIS A 158 -24.83 -16.76 -14.06
N GLY A 159 -24.65 -17.76 -13.19
CA GLY A 159 -23.73 -18.88 -13.37
C GLY A 159 -22.25 -18.51 -13.33
N LEU A 160 -21.86 -17.34 -12.82
CA LEU A 160 -20.46 -16.95 -12.65
C LEU A 160 -19.93 -17.32 -11.26
N GLU A 161 -18.70 -17.83 -11.22
CA GLU A 161 -17.97 -18.15 -10.00
C GLU A 161 -16.54 -17.65 -10.10
N ASP A 162 -16.05 -16.93 -9.05
CA ASP A 162 -14.70 -16.36 -8.96
C ASP A 162 -14.39 -15.27 -10.02
N TYR A 163 -15.39 -14.48 -10.43
CA TYR A 163 -15.22 -13.42 -11.42
C TYR A 163 -15.19 -12.01 -10.81
N ILE A 164 -14.47 -11.14 -11.52
CA ILE A 164 -14.55 -9.70 -11.33
C ILE A 164 -15.30 -9.11 -12.52
N VAL A 165 -16.40 -8.44 -12.25
CA VAL A 165 -17.22 -7.74 -13.25
C VAL A 165 -17.14 -6.24 -12.96
N ALA A 166 -16.50 -5.49 -13.84
CA ALA A 166 -16.33 -4.06 -13.67
C ALA A 166 -16.67 -3.31 -14.97
N GLU A 167 -17.30 -2.15 -14.82
CA GLU A 167 -17.50 -1.18 -15.90
C GLU A 167 -16.74 0.08 -15.53
N GLU A 168 -15.92 0.58 -16.46
CA GLU A 168 -15.23 1.84 -16.34
C GLU A 168 -15.62 2.73 -17.55
N ASP A 169 -15.86 4.01 -17.28
CA ASP A 169 -16.12 4.97 -18.35
C ASP A 169 -14.86 5.12 -19.21
N ASN A 170 -14.90 4.53 -20.39
CA ASN A 170 -13.87 4.75 -21.40
C ASN A 170 -14.00 6.19 -21.89
N MET A 171 -13.12 7.08 -21.41
CA MET A 171 -12.87 8.38 -21.99
C MET A 171 -11.91 8.27 -23.18
#